data_862d0293895a8f520dea5ceb04f99f24
#
_entry.id   862d0293895a8f520dea5ceb04f99f24
#
_cell.length_a   1.000
_cell.length_b   1.000
_cell.length_c   1.000
_cell.angle_alpha   90.00
_cell.angle_beta   90.00
_cell.angle_gamma   90.00
#
_symmetry.space_group_name_H-M   'P 1'
#
loop_
_entity.id
_entity.type
_entity.pdbx_description
1 polymer ?
#
loop_
_entity_poly.entity_id
_entity_poly.type
_entity_poly.pdbx_seq_one_letter_code
_entity_poly.pdbx_strand_id
1 'polypeptide(L)'
;MANNHDQPDNPSRRNLLKSAGIVSAAAVGSTATPTVIAQDSPSASRATSPIEREALEALTAAEAETLEAICDALIPSDDNGPGAREARAIHYIDRSLASHNSGARHNYMVSLAAIDEYARQTRGESFSRLIRDHQNSILQGVQDNKVPGCAPSGSAFFNMVRSHTIDGTFCDPYYGGNQEFVGWDMIAYPGIRLSASETDVTQGAALQPNHQSAYDNQTYTKMADNMRLGTNNSGGRDNA
;
A
#
# COMPACT_ATOMS: atom_id res chain seq x y z
N MET A 1 27.33 23.76 -41.46
CA MET A 1 27.75 22.48 -40.86
C MET A 1 26.88 22.23 -39.65
N ALA A 2 25.88 21.38 -39.84
CA ALA A 2 24.89 21.06 -38.81
C ALA A 2 25.36 19.81 -38.06
N ASN A 3 25.48 19.91 -36.73
CA ASN A 3 25.67 18.77 -35.88
C ASN A 3 24.33 18.33 -35.30
N ASN A 4 23.86 17.22 -35.85
CA ASN A 4 22.74 16.47 -35.32
C ASN A 4 23.26 15.64 -34.13
N HIS A 5 22.77 15.94 -32.93
CA HIS A 5 22.96 15.06 -31.77
C HIS A 5 21.79 14.07 -31.76
N ASP A 6 22.11 12.84 -32.14
CA ASP A 6 21.26 11.67 -31.94
C ASP A 6 21.08 11.46 -30.42
N GLN A 7 19.86 11.68 -29.97
CA GLN A 7 19.40 11.30 -28.66
C GLN A 7 18.84 9.88 -28.77
N PRO A 8 19.32 8.89 -27.98
CA PRO A 8 18.77 7.54 -28.07
C PRO A 8 17.34 7.53 -27.55
N ASP A 9 16.43 7.09 -28.39
CA ASP A 9 15.03 6.81 -28.05
C ASP A 9 14.98 5.75 -26.94
N ASN A 10 14.60 6.16 -25.75
CA ASN A 10 14.23 5.24 -24.67
C ASN A 10 12.85 4.65 -25.00
N PRO A 11 12.77 3.37 -25.37
CA PRO A 11 11.46 2.74 -25.52
C PRO A 11 10.80 2.68 -24.16
N SER A 12 9.70 3.41 -24.04
CA SER A 12 8.86 3.41 -22.85
C SER A 12 8.52 1.95 -22.48
N ARG A 13 8.67 1.59 -21.20
CA ARG A 13 8.30 0.28 -20.65
C ARG A 13 6.90 -0.17 -21.05
N ARG A 14 6.05 0.78 -21.42
CA ARG A 14 4.71 0.60 -21.95
C ARG A 14 4.67 -0.17 -23.29
N ASN A 15 5.71 -0.12 -24.13
CA ASN A 15 5.73 -0.79 -25.44
C ASN A 15 6.24 -2.24 -25.36
N LEU A 16 6.92 -2.63 -24.28
CA LEU A 16 7.43 -3.98 -24.12
C LEU A 16 6.31 -4.99 -23.78
N LEU A 17 5.23 -4.54 -23.14
CA LEU A 17 4.11 -5.40 -22.75
C LEU A 17 3.06 -5.63 -23.85
N LYS A 18 3.09 -4.87 -24.93
CA LYS A 18 2.14 -5.01 -26.05
C LYS A 18 2.50 -6.07 -27.08
N SER A 19 3.73 -6.62 -27.03
CA SER A 19 4.21 -7.60 -28.03
C SER A 19 4.09 -9.07 -27.62
N ALA A 20 3.56 -9.39 -26.44
CA ALA A 20 3.48 -10.75 -25.93
C ALA A 20 2.03 -11.28 -25.81
N GLY A 21 1.25 -11.23 -26.84
CA GLY A 21 -0.10 -11.78 -26.72
C GLY A 21 -0.97 -11.76 -27.95
N ILE A 22 -0.61 -12.46 -29.03
CA ILE A 22 -1.59 -12.95 -30.00
C ILE A 22 -1.07 -14.29 -30.56
N VAL A 23 -1.58 -15.38 -30.06
CA VAL A 23 -1.63 -16.65 -30.81
C VAL A 23 -3.08 -17.12 -30.77
N SER A 24 -3.78 -16.85 -31.84
CA SER A 24 -5.09 -17.42 -32.16
C SER A 24 -4.87 -18.78 -32.80
N ALA A 25 -5.52 -19.80 -32.30
CA ALA A 25 -5.71 -21.06 -33.02
C ALA A 25 -7.21 -21.35 -33.17
N ALA A 26 -7.71 -21.17 -34.36
CA ALA A 26 -9.01 -21.68 -34.76
C ALA A 26 -8.86 -23.14 -35.20
N ALA A 27 -9.74 -24.02 -34.74
CA ALA A 27 -9.98 -25.32 -35.36
C ALA A 27 -11.46 -25.65 -35.29
N VAL A 28 -12.02 -25.91 -36.45
CA VAL A 28 -13.40 -26.28 -36.76
C VAL A 28 -13.51 -27.80 -36.73
N GLY A 29 -14.66 -28.34 -36.30
CA GLY A 29 -15.06 -29.66 -36.79
C GLY A 29 -15.81 -30.61 -35.86
N SER A 30 -17.15 -30.64 -36.07
CA SER A 30 -18.05 -31.80 -36.15
C SER A 30 -18.32 -32.73 -34.95
N THR A 31 -19.58 -32.70 -34.53
CA THR A 31 -20.57 -33.74 -34.26
C THR A 31 -20.16 -35.04 -33.53
N ALA A 32 -20.72 -35.28 -32.39
CA ALA A 32 -21.53 -36.44 -32.01
C ALA A 32 -21.89 -36.37 -30.53
N THR A 33 -23.18 -36.45 -30.21
CA THR A 33 -23.71 -36.75 -28.87
C THR A 33 -23.44 -38.22 -28.52
N PRO A 34 -23.15 -38.54 -27.25
CA PRO A 34 -24.14 -39.20 -26.45
C PRO A 34 -24.28 -38.70 -25.01
N THR A 35 -25.49 -38.77 -24.54
CA THR A 35 -26.00 -38.65 -23.19
C THR A 35 -25.16 -39.40 -22.17
N VAL A 36 -24.68 -38.76 -21.13
CA VAL A 36 -24.33 -39.41 -19.86
C VAL A 36 -24.53 -38.46 -18.68
N ILE A 37 -25.51 -38.80 -17.88
CA ILE A 37 -25.61 -38.76 -16.41
C ILE A 37 -24.97 -37.54 -15.70
N ALA A 38 -25.86 -36.73 -15.17
CA ALA A 38 -25.57 -35.74 -14.15
C ALA A 38 -24.87 -36.39 -12.94
N GLN A 39 -23.66 -35.95 -12.65
CA GLN A 39 -23.11 -36.01 -11.31
C GLN A 39 -23.09 -34.57 -10.80
N ASP A 40 -24.02 -34.26 -9.90
CA ASP A 40 -24.01 -33.13 -9.03
C ASP A 40 -22.72 -33.14 -8.21
N SER A 41 -21.77 -32.34 -8.64
CA SER A 41 -20.72 -31.87 -7.76
C SER A 41 -21.24 -30.57 -7.13
N PRO A 42 -21.34 -30.49 -5.80
CA PRO A 42 -21.69 -29.23 -5.17
C PRO A 42 -20.60 -28.24 -5.52
N SER A 43 -20.95 -27.29 -6.37
CA SER A 43 -20.20 -26.05 -6.54
C SER A 43 -20.07 -25.44 -5.15
N ALA A 44 -18.87 -25.62 -4.54
CA ALA A 44 -18.53 -24.93 -3.33
C ALA A 44 -18.60 -23.43 -3.67
N SER A 45 -19.75 -22.86 -3.39
CA SER A 45 -19.92 -21.41 -3.26
C SER A 45 -18.82 -20.97 -2.30
N ARG A 46 -17.77 -20.37 -2.85
CA ARG A 46 -16.74 -19.70 -2.06
C ARG A 46 -17.49 -18.59 -1.35
N ALA A 47 -17.97 -18.89 -0.15
CA ALA A 47 -18.50 -17.91 0.75
C ALA A 47 -17.39 -16.87 0.89
N THR A 48 -17.59 -15.71 0.30
CA THR A 48 -16.83 -14.52 0.60
C THR A 48 -17.02 -14.33 2.10
N SER A 49 -16.01 -14.72 2.87
CA SER A 49 -15.94 -14.37 4.28
C SER A 49 -16.23 -12.88 4.36
N PRO A 50 -17.12 -12.42 5.28
CA PRO A 50 -17.24 -10.98 5.51
C PRO A 50 -15.84 -10.46 5.72
N ILE A 51 -15.44 -9.46 4.94
CA ILE A 51 -14.18 -8.76 5.18
C ILE A 51 -14.31 -8.28 6.62
N GLU A 52 -13.64 -8.95 7.55
CA GLU A 52 -13.51 -8.47 8.91
C GLU A 52 -12.82 -7.10 8.77
N ARG A 53 -13.62 -6.05 8.92
CA ARG A 53 -13.09 -4.70 8.95
C ARG A 53 -12.29 -4.61 10.23
N GLU A 54 -10.98 -4.70 10.09
CA GLU A 54 -10.06 -4.49 11.19
C GLU A 54 -10.35 -3.11 11.79
N ALA A 55 -10.65 -3.09 13.09
CA ALA A 55 -10.94 -1.84 13.79
C ALA A 55 -9.70 -0.96 13.81
N LEU A 56 -9.88 0.31 13.50
CA LEU A 56 -8.82 1.30 13.62
C LEU A 56 -8.57 1.62 15.10
N GLU A 57 -7.30 1.82 15.45
CA GLU A 57 -6.87 2.01 16.84
C GLU A 57 -6.80 3.49 17.24
N ALA A 58 -6.39 4.35 16.31
CA ALA A 58 -6.14 5.77 16.57
C ALA A 58 -7.10 6.69 15.82
N LEU A 59 -7.53 6.33 14.62
CA LEU A 59 -8.32 7.17 13.72
C LEU A 59 -9.82 6.96 13.92
N THR A 60 -10.58 8.05 13.84
CA THR A 60 -12.04 7.99 13.69
C THR A 60 -12.42 7.62 12.26
N ALA A 61 -13.65 7.16 12.03
CA ALA A 61 -14.12 6.80 10.69
C ALA A 61 -14.02 7.96 9.69
N ALA A 62 -14.35 9.19 10.11
CA ALA A 62 -14.25 10.36 9.23
C ALA A 62 -12.81 10.73 8.89
N GLU A 63 -11.90 10.65 9.85
CA GLU A 63 -10.46 10.82 9.61
C GLU A 63 -9.93 9.76 8.66
N ALA A 64 -10.36 8.52 8.84
CA ALA A 64 -9.96 7.40 8.01
C ALA A 64 -10.41 7.56 6.55
N GLU A 65 -11.66 7.97 6.30
CA GLU A 65 -12.15 8.23 4.94
C GLU A 65 -11.32 9.30 4.23
N THR A 66 -11.02 10.40 4.92
CA THR A 66 -10.21 11.50 4.36
C THR A 66 -8.77 11.05 4.13
N LEU A 67 -8.18 10.34 5.09
CA LEU A 67 -6.80 9.86 4.98
C LEU A 67 -6.64 8.80 3.90
N GLU A 68 -7.57 7.85 3.78
CA GLU A 68 -7.55 6.85 2.72
C GLU A 68 -7.59 7.50 1.33
N ALA A 69 -8.43 8.53 1.16
CA ALA A 69 -8.49 9.28 -0.09
C ALA A 69 -7.19 10.07 -0.36
N ILE A 70 -6.51 10.58 0.67
CA ILE A 70 -5.19 11.21 0.54
C ILE A 70 -4.14 10.18 0.11
N CYS A 71 -4.07 9.02 0.77
CA CYS A 71 -3.14 7.95 0.43
C CYS A 71 -3.33 7.49 -1.02
N ASP A 72 -4.59 7.29 -1.42
CA ASP A 72 -4.97 6.90 -2.79
C ASP A 72 -4.66 7.99 -3.83
N ALA A 73 -4.69 9.28 -3.45
CA ALA A 73 -4.26 10.37 -4.32
C ALA A 73 -2.74 10.45 -4.48
N LEU A 74 -1.99 10.08 -3.44
CA LEU A 74 -0.52 10.11 -3.44
C LEU A 74 0.09 8.92 -4.19
N ILE A 75 -0.45 7.73 -4.01
CA ILE A 75 -0.02 6.50 -4.70
C ILE A 75 -1.28 5.80 -5.23
N PRO A 76 -1.78 6.24 -6.39
CA PRO A 76 -3.00 5.68 -6.96
C PRO A 76 -2.78 4.29 -7.54
N SER A 77 -3.83 3.47 -7.53
CA SER A 77 -3.89 2.30 -8.39
C SER A 77 -4.20 2.75 -9.82
N ASP A 78 -3.48 2.20 -10.80
CA ASP A 78 -3.62 2.50 -12.20
C ASP A 78 -3.30 1.27 -13.08
N ASP A 79 -3.20 1.48 -14.40
CA ASP A 79 -2.86 0.42 -15.36
C ASP A 79 -1.48 -0.23 -15.09
N ASN A 80 -0.63 0.37 -14.26
CA ASN A 80 0.71 -0.13 -13.94
C ASN A 80 0.71 -1.02 -12.69
N GLY A 81 -0.34 -0.96 -11.88
CA GLY A 81 -0.47 -1.80 -10.69
C GLY A 81 -1.33 -1.20 -9.57
N PRO A 82 -1.35 -1.92 -8.43
CA PRO A 82 -2.06 -1.49 -7.24
C PRO A 82 -1.44 -0.23 -6.63
N GLY A 83 -2.18 0.42 -5.73
CA GLY A 83 -1.75 1.64 -5.04
C GLY A 83 -1.74 1.51 -3.52
N ALA A 84 -1.71 2.66 -2.83
CA ALA A 84 -1.68 2.73 -1.38
C ALA A 84 -2.94 2.14 -0.72
N ARG A 85 -4.08 2.16 -1.42
CA ARG A 85 -5.33 1.58 -0.95
C ARG A 85 -5.24 0.05 -0.88
N GLU A 86 -4.80 -0.60 -1.94
CA GLU A 86 -4.61 -2.05 -2.02
C GLU A 86 -3.51 -2.51 -1.05
N ALA A 87 -2.47 -1.71 -0.89
CA ALA A 87 -1.43 -1.93 0.11
C ALA A 87 -1.92 -1.70 1.56
N ARG A 88 -3.13 -1.17 1.76
CA ARG A 88 -3.68 -0.82 3.09
C ARG A 88 -2.77 0.13 3.89
N ALA A 89 -2.17 1.10 3.23
CA ALA A 89 -1.25 2.06 3.86
C ALA A 89 -1.86 2.77 5.07
N ILE A 90 -3.19 3.01 5.06
CA ILE A 90 -3.91 3.60 6.19
C ILE A 90 -3.79 2.78 7.48
N HIS A 91 -3.76 1.45 7.42
CA HIS A 91 -3.65 0.59 8.61
C HIS A 91 -2.26 0.70 9.25
N TYR A 92 -1.21 0.82 8.43
CA TYR A 92 0.12 1.14 8.93
C TYR A 92 0.12 2.50 9.65
N ILE A 93 -0.46 3.54 9.02
CA ILE A 93 -0.51 4.89 9.60
C ILE A 93 -1.29 4.86 10.92
N ASP A 94 -2.45 4.23 10.95
CA ASP A 94 -3.30 4.10 12.14
C ASP A 94 -2.56 3.45 13.32
N ARG A 95 -1.94 2.29 13.09
CA ARG A 95 -1.13 1.59 14.09
C ARG A 95 0.08 2.41 14.54
N SER A 96 0.73 3.11 13.60
CA SER A 96 1.86 3.96 13.95
C SER A 96 1.46 5.14 14.82
N LEU A 97 0.28 5.73 14.56
CA LEU A 97 -0.30 6.81 15.36
C LEU A 97 -0.77 6.33 16.75
N ALA A 98 -1.14 5.06 16.89
CA ALA A 98 -1.43 4.44 18.18
C ALA A 98 -0.17 4.11 18.98
N SER A 99 1.01 4.09 18.35
CA SER A 99 2.26 3.62 18.95
C SER A 99 3.40 4.64 18.82
N HIS A 100 4.41 4.35 18.01
CA HIS A 100 5.67 5.13 17.93
C HIS A 100 5.51 6.53 17.35
N ASN A 101 4.49 6.79 16.53
CA ASN A 101 4.17 8.11 15.97
C ASN A 101 3.01 8.82 16.69
N SER A 102 2.69 8.43 17.94
CA SER A 102 1.59 9.01 18.72
C SER A 102 1.68 10.53 18.86
N GLY A 103 2.89 11.10 18.88
CA GLY A 103 3.12 12.54 18.87
C GLY A 103 2.55 13.26 17.65
N ALA A 104 2.36 12.57 16.51
CA ALA A 104 1.78 13.13 15.30
C ALA A 104 0.23 13.08 15.27
N ARG A 105 -0.40 12.33 16.20
CA ARG A 105 -1.87 12.11 16.21
C ARG A 105 -2.67 13.41 16.17
N HIS A 106 -2.24 14.41 16.96
CA HIS A 106 -2.91 15.71 16.98
C HIS A 106 -2.82 16.43 15.63
N ASN A 107 -1.66 16.38 14.96
CA ASN A 107 -1.48 17.01 13.67
C ASN A 107 -2.38 16.35 12.60
N TYR A 108 -2.52 15.02 12.65
CA TYR A 108 -3.45 14.29 11.77
C TYR A 108 -4.90 14.73 12.02
N MET A 109 -5.36 14.72 13.26
CA MET A 109 -6.72 15.13 13.62
C MET A 109 -7.07 16.52 13.08
N VAL A 110 -6.20 17.50 13.35
CA VAL A 110 -6.44 18.89 12.98
C VAL A 110 -6.37 19.08 11.47
N SER A 111 -5.36 18.49 10.80
CA SER A 111 -5.15 18.70 9.37
C SER A 111 -6.16 17.97 8.50
N LEU A 112 -6.56 16.74 8.87
CA LEU A 112 -7.60 16.01 8.14
C LEU A 112 -8.94 16.75 8.21
N ALA A 113 -9.31 17.28 9.39
CA ALA A 113 -10.51 18.10 9.55
C ALA A 113 -10.44 19.39 8.73
N ALA A 114 -9.28 20.07 8.70
CA ALA A 114 -9.08 21.29 7.93
C ALA A 114 -9.16 21.05 6.41
N ILE A 115 -8.60 19.95 5.93
CA ILE A 115 -8.65 19.56 4.50
C ILE A 115 -10.10 19.25 4.08
N ASP A 116 -10.82 18.49 4.90
CA ASP A 116 -12.21 18.12 4.61
C ASP A 116 -13.14 19.33 4.64
N GLU A 117 -12.97 20.22 5.61
CA GLU A 117 -13.72 21.48 5.68
C GLU A 117 -13.40 22.40 4.49
N TYR A 118 -12.13 22.53 4.11
CA TYR A 118 -11.72 23.32 2.93
C TYR A 118 -12.34 22.75 1.64
N ALA A 119 -12.40 21.42 1.52
CA ALA A 119 -13.05 20.73 0.40
C ALA A 119 -14.53 21.07 0.32
N ARG A 120 -15.27 21.02 1.45
CA ARG A 120 -16.69 21.37 1.52
C ARG A 120 -16.95 22.83 1.16
N GLN A 121 -16.14 23.74 1.68
CA GLN A 121 -16.28 25.16 1.42
C GLN A 121 -15.98 25.55 -0.04
N THR A 122 -15.01 24.90 -0.67
CA THR A 122 -14.54 25.29 -2.01
C THR A 122 -15.13 24.45 -3.13
N ARG A 123 -15.59 23.22 -2.84
CA ARG A 123 -16.10 22.26 -3.82
C ARG A 123 -17.49 21.68 -3.50
N GLY A 124 -18.04 21.98 -2.34
CA GLY A 124 -19.38 21.56 -1.92
C GLY A 124 -19.48 20.12 -1.39
N GLU A 125 -18.38 19.36 -1.38
CA GLU A 125 -18.36 17.95 -0.99
C GLU A 125 -17.16 17.67 -0.07
N SER A 126 -17.24 16.56 0.70
CA SER A 126 -16.12 16.07 1.50
C SER A 126 -14.93 15.69 0.60
N PHE A 127 -13.72 15.82 1.12
CA PHE A 127 -12.50 15.52 0.35
C PHE A 127 -12.52 14.12 -0.26
N SER A 128 -12.99 13.13 0.49
CA SER A 128 -13.06 11.72 0.04
C SER A 128 -13.99 11.50 -1.16
N ARG A 129 -14.99 12.37 -1.35
CA ARG A 129 -15.96 12.27 -2.45
C ARG A 129 -15.60 13.09 -3.69
N LEU A 130 -14.56 13.90 -3.61
CA LEU A 130 -14.11 14.69 -4.75
C LEU A 130 -13.49 13.81 -5.84
N ILE A 131 -13.64 14.24 -7.09
CA ILE A 131 -12.88 13.65 -8.20
C ILE A 131 -11.38 13.89 -8.01
N ARG A 132 -10.55 13.03 -8.58
CA ARG A 132 -9.09 13.01 -8.42
C ARG A 132 -8.44 14.36 -8.67
N ASP A 133 -8.84 15.08 -9.73
CA ASP A 133 -8.26 16.38 -10.07
C ASP A 133 -8.49 17.43 -8.98
N HIS A 134 -9.67 17.42 -8.36
CA HIS A 134 -9.96 18.30 -7.23
C HIS A 134 -9.19 17.90 -5.98
N GLN A 135 -9.06 16.61 -5.70
CA GLN A 135 -8.22 16.10 -4.60
C GLN A 135 -6.77 16.55 -4.77
N ASN A 136 -6.20 16.35 -5.96
CA ASN A 136 -4.84 16.77 -6.29
C ASN A 136 -4.65 18.28 -6.15
N SER A 137 -5.63 19.07 -6.62
CA SER A 137 -5.58 20.55 -6.49
C SER A 137 -5.56 20.99 -5.02
N ILE A 138 -6.36 20.34 -4.15
CA ILE A 138 -6.38 20.65 -2.72
C ILE A 138 -5.08 20.22 -2.07
N LEU A 139 -4.56 19.02 -2.37
CA LEU A 139 -3.27 18.54 -1.83
C LEU A 139 -2.11 19.44 -2.24
N GLN A 140 -2.10 19.93 -3.49
CA GLN A 140 -1.14 20.96 -3.90
C GLN A 140 -1.30 22.25 -3.08
N GLY A 141 -2.54 22.66 -2.80
CA GLY A 141 -2.83 23.78 -1.90
C GLY A 141 -2.33 23.56 -0.48
N VAL A 142 -2.43 22.32 0.05
CA VAL A 142 -1.87 21.97 1.36
C VAL A 142 -0.34 22.10 1.33
N GLN A 143 0.30 21.52 0.31
CA GLN A 143 1.75 21.60 0.13
C GLN A 143 2.24 23.06 0.06
N ASP A 144 1.49 23.92 -0.62
CA ASP A 144 1.80 25.36 -0.80
C ASP A 144 1.40 26.22 0.42
N ASN A 145 0.92 25.64 1.51
CA ASN A 145 0.37 26.34 2.69
C ASN A 145 -0.83 27.27 2.37
N LYS A 146 -1.61 26.95 1.35
CA LYS A 146 -2.81 27.72 0.95
C LYS A 146 -4.10 27.23 1.64
N VAL A 147 -4.10 26.01 2.19
CA VAL A 147 -5.21 25.46 2.98
C VAL A 147 -4.98 25.85 4.44
N PRO A 148 -5.86 26.67 5.04
CA PRO A 148 -5.71 27.10 6.43
C PRO A 148 -6.02 25.96 7.41
N GLY A 149 -5.48 26.04 8.61
CA GLY A 149 -5.83 25.13 9.71
C GLY A 149 -5.02 23.84 9.77
N CYS A 150 -4.10 23.57 8.84
CA CYS A 150 -3.22 22.42 8.94
C CYS A 150 -2.13 22.61 9.99
N ALA A 151 -1.80 21.59 10.75
CA ALA A 151 -0.81 21.60 11.82
C ALA A 151 0.39 20.66 11.51
N PRO A 152 1.63 21.07 11.82
CA PRO A 152 2.07 22.38 12.27
C PRO A 152 2.03 23.45 11.16
N SER A 153 1.97 23.03 9.91
CA SER A 153 1.72 23.82 8.70
C SER A 153 1.25 22.88 7.58
N GLY A 154 0.68 23.42 6.49
CA GLY A 154 0.23 22.62 5.35
C GLY A 154 1.37 21.81 4.73
N SER A 155 2.49 22.46 4.40
CA SER A 155 3.64 21.78 3.80
C SER A 155 4.27 20.73 4.72
N ALA A 156 4.32 20.97 6.03
CA ALA A 156 4.84 20.01 6.99
C ALA A 156 3.91 18.79 7.10
N PHE A 157 2.60 19.02 7.15
CA PHE A 157 1.62 17.94 7.15
C PHE A 157 1.67 17.14 5.84
N PHE A 158 1.71 17.81 4.69
CA PHE A 158 1.82 17.14 3.40
C PHE A 158 3.04 16.21 3.33
N ASN A 159 4.22 16.72 3.75
CA ASN A 159 5.44 15.92 3.76
C ASN A 159 5.33 14.72 4.72
N MET A 160 4.73 14.92 5.89
CA MET A 160 4.52 13.86 6.88
C MET A 160 3.56 12.78 6.35
N VAL A 161 2.39 13.14 5.85
CA VAL A 161 1.42 12.17 5.33
C VAL A 161 1.97 11.44 4.11
N ARG A 162 2.71 12.14 3.22
CA ARG A 162 3.38 11.51 2.08
C ARG A 162 4.41 10.47 2.52
N SER A 163 5.25 10.80 3.49
CA SER A 163 6.24 9.87 4.04
C SER A 163 5.55 8.63 4.63
N HIS A 164 4.56 8.84 5.50
CA HIS A 164 3.84 7.74 6.12
C HIS A 164 3.03 6.89 5.10
N THR A 165 2.55 7.49 4.00
CA THR A 165 1.91 6.73 2.91
C THR A 165 2.91 5.83 2.19
N ILE A 166 4.12 6.34 1.91
CA ILE A 166 5.21 5.55 1.33
C ILE A 166 5.60 4.42 2.28
N ASP A 167 5.81 4.74 3.55
CA ASP A 167 6.16 3.75 4.57
C ASP A 167 5.09 2.66 4.64
N GLY A 168 3.80 3.01 4.71
CA GLY A 168 2.70 2.06 4.78
C GLY A 168 2.51 1.23 3.51
N THR A 169 2.85 1.79 2.34
CA THR A 169 2.75 1.06 1.08
C THR A 169 3.87 0.04 0.91
N PHE A 170 5.09 0.34 1.39
CA PHE A 170 6.29 -0.45 1.12
C PHE A 170 6.94 -1.08 2.36
N CYS A 171 6.34 -0.93 3.55
CA CYS A 171 6.85 -1.56 4.78
C CYS A 171 6.78 -3.09 4.70
N ASP A 172 7.40 -3.75 5.68
CA ASP A 172 7.12 -5.16 5.94
C ASP A 172 5.63 -5.33 6.34
N PRO A 173 4.89 -6.29 5.76
CA PRO A 173 3.46 -6.53 6.06
C PRO A 173 3.13 -6.69 7.54
N TYR A 174 4.11 -7.11 8.34
CA TYR A 174 4.00 -7.21 9.80
C TYR A 174 3.48 -5.91 10.45
N TYR A 175 3.81 -4.75 9.88
CA TYR A 175 3.42 -3.44 10.42
C TYR A 175 2.01 -2.99 10.02
N GLY A 176 1.28 -3.80 9.25
CA GLY A 176 -0.12 -3.57 8.91
C GLY A 176 -0.39 -2.91 7.57
N GLY A 177 0.65 -2.45 6.87
CA GLY A 177 0.61 -2.02 5.47
C GLY A 177 1.10 -3.10 4.52
N ASN A 178 1.35 -2.73 3.24
CA ASN A 178 1.88 -3.62 2.21
C ASN A 178 1.17 -4.99 2.16
N GLN A 179 -0.16 -4.94 2.22
CA GLN A 179 -1.02 -6.12 2.23
C GLN A 179 -0.66 -7.07 1.08
N GLU A 180 -0.48 -8.37 1.39
CA GLU A 180 -0.13 -9.38 0.40
C GLU A 180 1.12 -9.05 -0.44
N PHE A 181 2.02 -8.23 0.10
CA PHE A 181 3.27 -7.79 -0.53
C PHE A 181 3.08 -6.93 -1.80
N VAL A 182 1.89 -6.36 -2.03
CA VAL A 182 1.61 -5.59 -3.25
C VAL A 182 2.58 -4.43 -3.47
N GLY A 183 3.02 -3.75 -2.41
CA GLY A 183 4.01 -2.68 -2.51
C GLY A 183 5.39 -3.19 -2.91
N TRP A 184 5.80 -4.35 -2.41
CA TRP A 184 7.07 -4.97 -2.80
C TRP A 184 7.05 -5.44 -4.25
N ASP A 185 5.93 -5.96 -4.73
CA ASP A 185 5.77 -6.35 -6.14
C ASP A 185 5.84 -5.13 -7.08
N MET A 186 5.26 -3.99 -6.68
CA MET A 186 5.35 -2.74 -7.46
C MET A 186 6.79 -2.29 -7.71
N ILE A 187 7.68 -2.50 -6.75
CA ILE A 187 9.10 -2.10 -6.84
C ILE A 187 10.03 -3.27 -7.18
N ALA A 188 9.48 -4.45 -7.48
CA ALA A 188 10.21 -5.68 -7.73
C ALA A 188 11.19 -6.03 -6.59
N TYR A 189 10.78 -5.78 -5.34
CA TYR A 189 11.59 -6.14 -4.18
C TYR A 189 11.52 -7.67 -3.96
N PRO A 190 12.67 -8.36 -3.90
CA PRO A 190 12.68 -9.83 -3.87
C PRO A 190 12.29 -10.44 -2.52
N GLY A 191 11.94 -9.62 -1.53
CA GLY A 191 11.64 -10.08 -0.17
C GLY A 191 12.87 -10.27 0.71
N ILE A 192 12.63 -10.67 1.96
CA ILE A 192 13.69 -10.86 2.95
C ILE A 192 14.47 -12.14 2.65
N ARG A 193 15.79 -12.02 2.57
CA ARG A 193 16.71 -13.15 2.36
C ARG A 193 17.78 -13.14 3.45
N LEU A 194 17.90 -14.27 4.15
CA LEU A 194 18.87 -14.45 5.23
C LEU A 194 20.22 -14.97 4.74
N SER A 195 20.27 -15.49 3.53
CA SER A 195 21.47 -15.98 2.87
C SER A 195 21.38 -15.69 1.39
N ALA A 196 22.51 -15.55 0.74
CA ALA A 196 22.65 -15.41 -0.70
C ALA A 196 23.48 -16.57 -1.25
N SER A 197 23.03 -17.15 -2.35
CA SER A 197 23.81 -18.13 -3.11
C SER A 197 24.75 -17.42 -4.11
N GLU A 198 25.68 -18.15 -4.71
CA GLU A 198 26.55 -17.61 -5.78
C GLU A 198 25.73 -17.09 -6.96
N THR A 199 24.61 -17.73 -7.28
CA THR A 199 23.70 -17.29 -8.34
C THR A 199 22.97 -16.00 -7.99
N ASP A 200 22.63 -15.77 -6.73
CA ASP A 200 21.92 -14.57 -6.27
C ASP A 200 22.81 -13.31 -6.35
N VAL A 201 24.12 -13.46 -6.22
CA VAL A 201 25.08 -12.34 -6.25
C VAL A 201 25.69 -12.13 -7.64
N THR A 202 25.31 -12.92 -8.63
CA THR A 202 25.78 -12.75 -10.00
C THR A 202 25.23 -11.44 -10.56
N GLN A 203 26.08 -10.68 -11.27
CA GLN A 203 25.65 -9.43 -11.90
C GLN A 203 24.48 -9.66 -12.86
N GLY A 204 23.38 -8.93 -12.65
CA GLY A 204 22.15 -9.06 -13.45
C GLY A 204 21.26 -10.21 -13.01
N ALA A 205 21.49 -10.86 -11.87
CA ALA A 205 20.60 -11.87 -11.33
C ALA A 205 19.20 -11.24 -11.05
N ALA A 206 18.15 -11.87 -11.60
CA ALA A 206 16.77 -11.50 -11.33
C ALA A 206 16.27 -12.36 -10.15
N LEU A 207 16.27 -11.79 -8.95
CA LEU A 207 15.76 -12.47 -7.77
C LEU A 207 14.24 -12.53 -7.84
N GLN A 208 13.69 -13.74 -7.71
CA GLN A 208 12.24 -13.91 -7.65
C GLN A 208 11.71 -13.48 -6.27
N PRO A 209 10.56 -12.78 -6.20
CA PRO A 209 9.91 -12.46 -4.94
C PRO A 209 9.62 -13.74 -4.14
N ASN A 210 9.93 -13.73 -2.85
CA ASN A 210 9.64 -14.85 -1.95
C ASN A 210 8.44 -14.59 -1.03
N HIS A 211 7.90 -13.35 -1.03
CA HIS A 211 6.77 -12.92 -0.21
C HIS A 211 6.89 -13.35 1.25
N GLN A 212 8.07 -13.18 1.82
CA GLN A 212 8.36 -13.48 3.22
C GLN A 212 8.65 -12.19 3.99
N SER A 213 7.92 -12.00 5.09
CA SER A 213 8.23 -11.00 6.10
C SER A 213 9.50 -11.37 6.85
N ALA A 214 10.24 -10.38 7.36
CA ALA A 214 11.32 -10.63 8.30
C ALA A 214 10.83 -11.42 9.53
N TYR A 215 9.59 -11.18 9.94
CA TYR A 215 8.98 -11.78 11.12
C TYR A 215 8.45 -13.20 10.89
N ASP A 216 8.37 -13.68 9.65
CA ASP A 216 8.13 -15.10 9.34
C ASP A 216 9.34 -15.97 9.71
N ASN A 217 10.50 -15.34 9.90
CA ASN A 217 11.69 -16.05 10.31
C ASN A 217 11.78 -16.16 11.83
N GLN A 218 11.99 -17.39 12.35
CA GLN A 218 12.07 -17.67 13.79
C GLN A 218 13.12 -16.82 14.53
N THR A 219 14.18 -16.38 13.88
CA THR A 219 15.20 -15.53 14.49
C THR A 219 14.63 -14.19 14.91
N TYR A 220 13.85 -13.56 14.06
CA TYR A 220 13.24 -12.24 14.32
C TYR A 220 11.98 -12.35 15.17
N THR A 221 11.17 -13.40 14.99
CA THR A 221 9.98 -13.66 15.82
C THR A 221 10.35 -13.83 17.29
N LYS A 222 11.43 -14.57 17.59
CA LYS A 222 11.94 -14.71 18.97
C LYS A 222 12.41 -13.39 19.58
N MET A 223 13.00 -12.49 18.77
CA MET A 223 13.38 -11.16 19.25
C MET A 223 12.16 -10.31 19.58
N ALA A 224 11.11 -10.33 18.76
CA ALA A 224 9.87 -9.61 19.01
C ALA A 224 9.16 -10.12 20.27
N ASP A 225 9.08 -11.43 20.48
CA ASP A 225 8.50 -12.05 21.66
C ASP A 225 9.31 -11.71 22.93
N ASN A 226 10.63 -11.71 22.86
CA ASN A 226 11.49 -11.33 23.96
C ASN A 226 11.35 -9.84 24.32
N MET A 227 11.13 -8.95 23.35
CA MET A 227 10.82 -7.54 23.59
C MET A 227 9.47 -7.38 24.29
N ARG A 228 8.45 -8.13 23.92
CA ARG A 228 7.14 -8.13 24.58
C ARG A 228 7.20 -8.70 26.00
N LEU A 229 7.99 -9.73 26.22
CA LEU A 229 8.19 -10.36 27.55
C LEU A 229 9.08 -9.51 28.45
N GLY A 230 10.04 -8.75 27.90
CA GLY A 230 10.93 -7.88 28.67
C GLY A 230 10.24 -6.70 29.34
N THR A 231 9.07 -6.29 28.88
CA THR A 231 8.27 -5.24 29.50
C THR A 231 7.47 -5.71 30.72
N ASN A 232 7.33 -7.02 30.93
CA ASN A 232 6.53 -7.59 32.04
C ASN A 232 7.37 -8.10 33.22
N ASN A 233 8.71 -8.01 33.18
CA ASN A 233 9.55 -8.61 34.22
C ASN A 233 10.32 -7.60 35.11
N SER A 234 9.85 -6.35 35.21
CA SER A 234 10.39 -5.35 36.14
C SER A 234 9.62 -5.23 37.48
N GLY A 235 8.86 -6.24 37.86
CA GLY A 235 8.10 -6.28 39.10
C GLY A 235 8.34 -7.57 39.89
N GLY A 236 9.40 -7.62 40.70
CA GLY A 236 9.56 -8.76 41.58
C GLY A 236 10.99 -9.01 42.07
N ARG A 237 11.59 -8.05 42.76
CA ARG A 237 12.64 -8.33 43.74
C ARG A 237 12.15 -7.81 45.06
N ASP A 238 11.34 -8.62 45.74
CA ASP A 238 11.11 -8.47 47.15
C ASP A 238 12.13 -9.33 47.89
N ASN A 239 12.73 -8.67 48.82
CA ASN A 239 13.70 -9.09 49.79
C ASN A 239 13.30 -10.33 50.62
N ALA A 240 14.28 -11.16 50.87
CA ALA A 240 14.45 -11.84 52.16
C ALA A 240 15.91 -11.75 52.55
#